data_d32c7e5545f51e734bbdb24e5507daea
#
_entry.id   d32c7e5545f51e734bbdb24e5507daea
#
_cell.length_a   1.000
_cell.length_b   1.000
_cell.length_c   1.000
_cell.angle_alpha   90.00
_cell.angle_beta   90.00
_cell.angle_gamma   90.00
#
_symmetry.space_group_name_H-M   'P 1'
#
loop_
_entity.id
_entity.type
_entity.pdbx_description
1 polymer ?
#
loop_
_entity_poly.entity_id
_entity_poly.type
_entity_poly.pdbx_seq_one_letter_code
_entity_poly.pdbx_strand_id
1 'polypeptide(L)'
;MSQHFTEQSQGMHVIHDGPPQSPPLLLIHGSGAAASSWNPVVPMLSGHHHVIRVDLPGHGRSPSSSSYAVTEQAGRVAALLDELGLDHVIVAGHSSGGYIATALAQQRRDLVSSLALISTGPSPEALLRQPAIVRMLTTKPIGPLLWALRSDAVIRKGISATCHSRVDIDAEFVAGMRGLTYRTFTTVLRENGAYIADRSVPERLTALDVPVLAVFGDSDPRWDPTSVYQYDTLPRAHVTQLPAVGHMPMLEAPEATARLLLDFAAKGH
;
A
#
# COMPACT_ATOMS: atom_id res chain seq x y z
N MET A 1 22.48 -15.63 -5.76
CA MET A 1 21.22 -16.39 -5.71
C MET A 1 20.21 -15.53 -4.99
N SER A 2 19.09 -15.20 -5.62
CA SER A 2 18.00 -14.44 -4.97
C SER A 2 17.44 -15.30 -3.83
N GLN A 3 17.58 -14.83 -2.58
CA GLN A 3 16.99 -15.51 -1.44
C GLN A 3 15.52 -15.09 -1.37
N HIS A 4 14.64 -16.08 -1.32
CA HIS A 4 13.21 -15.88 -1.06
C HIS A 4 12.86 -16.74 0.15
N PHE A 5 12.33 -16.11 1.20
CA PHE A 5 11.84 -16.83 2.38
C PHE A 5 10.69 -16.05 3.04
N THR A 6 9.93 -16.72 3.89
CA THR A 6 8.80 -16.14 4.60
C THR A 6 8.90 -16.44 6.09
N GLU A 7 8.36 -15.54 6.91
CA GLU A 7 8.27 -15.69 8.36
C GLU A 7 6.98 -15.09 8.93
N GLN A 8 6.76 -15.32 10.22
CA GLN A 8 5.69 -14.65 10.98
C GLN A 8 6.33 -13.77 12.04
N SER A 9 6.06 -12.49 11.99
CA SER A 9 6.56 -11.52 12.95
C SER A 9 5.51 -10.46 13.26
N GLN A 10 5.39 -10.05 14.51
CA GLN A 10 4.46 -9.02 15.01
C GLN A 10 2.98 -9.26 14.60
N GLY A 11 2.58 -10.53 14.41
CA GLY A 11 1.25 -10.90 13.92
C GLY A 11 1.06 -10.60 12.43
N MET A 12 2.14 -10.49 11.68
CA MET A 12 2.15 -10.33 10.22
C MET A 12 2.92 -11.46 9.55
N HIS A 13 2.42 -11.90 8.39
CA HIS A 13 3.19 -12.71 7.46
C HIS A 13 4.11 -11.78 6.67
N VAL A 14 5.40 -12.11 6.65
CA VAL A 14 6.47 -11.32 6.05
C VAL A 14 7.15 -12.14 4.97
N ILE A 15 7.42 -11.53 3.85
CA ILE A 15 8.09 -12.14 2.70
C ILE A 15 9.35 -11.34 2.41
N HIS A 16 10.45 -12.04 2.28
CA HIS A 16 11.75 -11.48 1.95
C HIS A 16 12.19 -11.92 0.56
N ASP A 17 12.61 -10.98 -0.26
CA ASP A 17 13.13 -11.21 -1.60
C ASP A 17 14.45 -10.44 -1.78
N GLY A 18 15.40 -11.04 -2.48
CA GLY A 18 16.72 -10.43 -2.72
C GLY A 18 17.73 -10.67 -1.60
N PRO A 19 18.96 -10.15 -1.76
CA PRO A 19 20.04 -10.35 -0.79
C PRO A 19 19.79 -9.57 0.52
N PRO A 20 19.84 -10.19 1.71
CA PRO A 20 19.59 -9.53 2.99
C PRO A 20 20.54 -8.36 3.30
N GLN A 21 21.72 -8.33 2.70
CA GLN A 21 22.72 -7.27 2.89
C GLN A 21 22.51 -6.07 1.96
N SER A 22 21.58 -6.15 1.01
CA SER A 22 21.24 -5.01 0.14
C SER A 22 20.40 -3.98 0.89
N PRO A 23 20.36 -2.71 0.43
CA PRO A 23 19.55 -1.68 1.08
C PRO A 23 18.09 -2.11 1.24
N PRO A 24 17.49 -1.95 2.43
CA PRO A 24 16.15 -2.45 2.70
C PRO A 24 15.06 -1.59 2.02
N LEU A 25 14.09 -2.27 1.41
CA LEU A 25 12.91 -1.68 0.78
C LEU A 25 11.66 -2.41 1.29
N LEU A 26 10.86 -1.72 2.08
CA LEU A 26 9.60 -2.25 2.61
C LEU A 26 8.43 -1.88 1.69
N LEU A 27 7.62 -2.87 1.31
CA LEU A 27 6.42 -2.70 0.50
C LEU A 27 5.16 -2.99 1.33
N ILE A 28 4.28 -2.00 1.46
CA ILE A 28 3.04 -2.09 2.24
C ILE A 28 1.85 -2.00 1.29
N HIS A 29 1.01 -3.03 1.26
CA HIS A 29 -0.16 -3.10 0.39
C HIS A 29 -1.33 -2.23 0.87
N GLY A 30 -2.30 -1.98 -0.02
CA GLY A 30 -3.53 -1.24 0.28
C GLY A 30 -4.66 -2.08 0.88
N SER A 31 -5.77 -1.43 1.22
CA SER A 31 -6.99 -2.09 1.73
C SER A 31 -7.51 -3.13 0.75
N GLY A 32 -7.78 -4.32 1.25
CA GLY A 32 -8.28 -5.42 0.43
C GLY A 32 -7.23 -6.08 -0.46
N ALA A 33 -5.96 -5.71 -0.36
CA ALA A 33 -4.86 -6.35 -1.04
C ALA A 33 -4.05 -7.28 -0.09
N ALA A 34 -2.92 -7.75 -0.54
CA ALA A 34 -1.95 -8.54 0.22
C ALA A 34 -0.55 -8.27 -0.35
N ALA A 35 0.49 -8.81 0.28
CA ALA A 35 1.87 -8.74 -0.19
C ALA A 35 2.03 -9.18 -1.66
N SER A 36 1.21 -10.13 -2.10
CA SER A 36 1.19 -10.63 -3.49
C SER A 36 0.80 -9.57 -4.53
N SER A 37 0.15 -8.47 -4.14
CA SER A 37 -0.12 -7.35 -5.08
C SER A 37 1.14 -6.70 -5.64
N TRP A 38 2.28 -6.92 -5.00
CA TRP A 38 3.59 -6.43 -5.40
C TRP A 38 4.38 -7.42 -6.29
N ASN A 39 3.88 -8.66 -6.49
CA ASN A 39 4.58 -9.71 -7.22
C ASN A 39 5.15 -9.24 -8.58
N PRO A 40 4.43 -8.44 -9.40
CA PRO A 40 4.94 -8.04 -10.71
C PRO A 40 6.18 -7.13 -10.66
N VAL A 41 6.39 -6.37 -9.59
CA VAL A 41 7.54 -5.44 -9.48
C VAL A 41 8.72 -6.05 -8.74
N VAL A 42 8.50 -7.07 -7.89
CA VAL A 42 9.54 -7.69 -7.06
C VAL A 42 10.75 -8.18 -7.85
N PRO A 43 10.61 -8.88 -9.01
CA PRO A 43 11.78 -9.36 -9.76
C PRO A 43 12.74 -8.26 -10.21
N MET A 44 12.21 -7.04 -10.42
CA MET A 44 13.00 -5.88 -10.83
C MET A 44 13.67 -5.18 -9.64
N LEU A 45 13.07 -5.27 -8.46
CA LEU A 45 13.55 -4.62 -7.24
C LEU A 45 14.56 -5.48 -6.47
N SER A 46 14.32 -6.80 -6.40
CA SER A 46 15.10 -7.74 -5.59
C SER A 46 16.54 -7.96 -6.05
N GLY A 47 16.89 -7.52 -7.27
CA GLY A 47 18.28 -7.50 -7.73
C GLY A 47 19.11 -6.35 -7.12
N HIS A 48 18.46 -5.35 -6.56
CA HIS A 48 19.07 -4.13 -6.04
C HIS A 48 18.83 -3.93 -4.54
N HIS A 49 17.74 -4.48 -4.01
CA HIS A 49 17.27 -4.28 -2.64
C HIS A 49 16.98 -5.59 -1.93
N HIS A 50 17.09 -5.56 -0.60
CA HIS A 50 16.41 -6.48 0.28
C HIS A 50 14.94 -6.04 0.36
N VAL A 51 14.09 -6.65 -0.45
CA VAL A 51 12.67 -6.31 -0.54
C VAL A 51 11.91 -7.07 0.53
N ILE A 52 11.22 -6.33 1.41
CA ILE A 52 10.41 -6.85 2.49
C ILE A 52 8.95 -6.53 2.17
N ARG A 53 8.11 -7.54 2.11
CA ARG A 53 6.67 -7.38 1.86
C ARG A 53 5.90 -7.93 3.05
N VAL A 54 4.91 -7.18 3.52
CA VAL A 54 4.10 -7.58 4.67
C VAL A 54 2.65 -7.82 4.24
N ASP A 55 2.03 -8.85 4.76
CA ASP A 55 0.59 -8.94 4.84
C ASP A 55 0.15 -8.23 6.12
N LEU A 56 -0.56 -7.12 5.99
CA LEU A 56 -1.09 -6.39 7.14
C LEU A 56 -2.08 -7.26 7.94
N PRO A 57 -2.32 -7.00 9.23
CA PRO A 57 -3.25 -7.78 10.04
C PRO A 57 -4.60 -8.01 9.36
N GLY A 58 -5.05 -9.26 9.33
CA GLY A 58 -6.29 -9.69 8.69
C GLY A 58 -6.30 -9.74 7.18
N HIS A 59 -5.16 -9.52 6.51
CA HIS A 59 -4.97 -9.63 5.07
C HIS A 59 -4.02 -10.78 4.74
N GLY A 60 -4.10 -11.31 3.52
CA GLY A 60 -3.23 -12.37 3.04
C GLY A 60 -3.17 -13.56 3.99
N ARG A 61 -1.98 -13.86 4.50
CA ARG A 61 -1.73 -14.94 5.48
C ARG A 61 -1.62 -14.46 6.92
N SER A 62 -1.82 -13.16 7.16
CA SER A 62 -1.77 -12.60 8.51
C SER A 62 -3.07 -12.83 9.28
N PRO A 63 -3.01 -13.19 10.56
CA PRO A 63 -4.18 -13.34 11.40
C PRO A 63 -4.92 -12.00 11.58
N SER A 64 -6.19 -12.07 11.94
CA SER A 64 -6.98 -10.90 12.34
C SER A 64 -6.42 -10.25 13.61
N SER A 65 -6.61 -8.94 13.71
CA SER A 65 -6.22 -8.16 14.88
C SER A 65 -7.44 -7.64 15.66
N SER A 66 -7.24 -7.26 16.92
CA SER A 66 -8.22 -6.54 17.73
C SER A 66 -8.38 -5.08 17.27
N SER A 67 -7.35 -4.50 16.67
CA SER A 67 -7.36 -3.13 16.13
C SER A 67 -6.78 -3.07 14.73
N TYR A 68 -7.33 -2.15 13.94
CA TYR A 68 -6.90 -1.82 12.58
C TYR A 68 -6.62 -0.31 12.43
N ALA A 69 -6.46 0.41 13.53
CA ALA A 69 -6.06 1.81 13.50
C ALA A 69 -4.72 1.96 12.75
N VAL A 70 -4.62 2.96 11.89
CA VAL A 70 -3.43 3.18 11.06
C VAL A 70 -2.17 3.30 11.91
N THR A 71 -2.25 4.02 13.03
CA THR A 71 -1.13 4.21 13.96
C THR A 71 -0.70 2.92 14.66
N GLU A 72 -1.63 2.01 14.98
CA GLU A 72 -1.28 0.73 15.58
C GLU A 72 -0.67 -0.24 14.56
N GLN A 73 -1.17 -0.22 13.32
CA GLN A 73 -0.54 -1.00 12.24
C GLN A 73 0.89 -0.49 11.97
N ALA A 74 1.10 0.83 11.97
CA ALA A 74 2.43 1.43 11.86
C ALA A 74 3.36 1.00 13.01
N GLY A 75 2.86 0.97 14.25
CA GLY A 75 3.62 0.47 15.40
C GLY A 75 4.05 -1.00 15.26
N ARG A 76 3.21 -1.86 14.66
CA ARG A 76 3.59 -3.26 14.36
C ARG A 76 4.68 -3.35 13.30
N VAL A 77 4.58 -2.51 12.26
CA VAL A 77 5.62 -2.43 11.22
C VAL A 77 6.92 -1.91 11.82
N ALA A 78 6.87 -0.92 12.71
CA ALA A 78 8.06 -0.44 13.41
C ALA A 78 8.71 -1.55 14.25
N ALA A 79 7.92 -2.30 15.02
CA ALA A 79 8.41 -3.41 15.81
C ALA A 79 9.01 -4.54 14.95
N LEU A 80 8.45 -4.79 13.75
CA LEU A 80 9.05 -5.71 12.78
C LEU A 80 10.44 -5.22 12.33
N LEU A 81 10.58 -3.94 11.97
CA LEU A 81 11.86 -3.40 11.55
C LEU A 81 12.90 -3.44 12.67
N ASP A 82 12.50 -3.16 13.92
CA ASP A 82 13.35 -3.31 15.10
C ASP A 82 13.80 -4.77 15.30
N GLU A 83 12.89 -5.74 15.14
CA GLU A 83 13.18 -7.18 15.26
C GLU A 83 14.16 -7.65 14.18
N LEU A 84 14.04 -7.10 12.96
CA LEU A 84 14.94 -7.38 11.85
C LEU A 84 16.28 -6.61 11.95
N GLY A 85 16.43 -5.69 12.90
CA GLY A 85 17.62 -4.85 13.04
C GLY A 85 17.81 -3.89 11.87
N LEU A 86 16.72 -3.42 11.26
CA LEU A 86 16.72 -2.56 10.08
C LEU A 86 16.40 -1.12 10.47
N ASP A 87 17.21 -0.22 9.97
CA ASP A 87 17.02 1.23 10.03
C ASP A 87 17.18 1.84 8.63
N HIS A 88 16.88 3.13 8.48
CA HIS A 88 17.00 3.86 7.21
C HIS A 88 16.33 3.14 6.04
N VAL A 89 15.16 2.53 6.29
CA VAL A 89 14.40 1.75 5.30
C VAL A 89 13.68 2.68 4.32
N ILE A 90 13.74 2.37 3.03
CA ILE A 90 12.86 2.96 2.03
C ILE A 90 11.49 2.29 2.18
N VAL A 91 10.44 3.06 2.39
CA VAL A 91 9.10 2.51 2.61
C VAL A 91 8.16 2.90 1.47
N ALA A 92 7.71 1.93 0.70
CA ALA A 92 6.71 2.12 -0.34
C ALA A 92 5.34 1.63 0.13
N GLY A 93 4.35 2.52 0.14
CA GLY A 93 2.97 2.20 0.50
C GLY A 93 2.02 2.44 -0.66
N HIS A 94 1.21 1.42 -0.97
CA HIS A 94 0.13 1.54 -1.96
C HIS A 94 -1.18 1.92 -1.28
N SER A 95 -1.87 2.94 -1.80
CA SER A 95 -3.20 3.35 -1.32
C SER A 95 -3.17 3.57 0.21
N SER A 96 -3.97 2.84 0.99
CA SER A 96 -3.94 2.92 2.46
C SER A 96 -2.63 2.42 3.10
N GLY A 97 -1.81 1.63 2.39
CA GLY A 97 -0.45 1.31 2.83
C GLY A 97 0.42 2.55 2.97
N GLY A 98 0.16 3.59 2.17
CA GLY A 98 0.82 4.89 2.30
C GLY A 98 0.45 5.63 3.58
N TYR A 99 -0.76 5.43 4.14
CA TYR A 99 -1.12 5.98 5.45
C TYR A 99 -0.32 5.33 6.57
N ILE A 100 -0.12 4.01 6.48
CA ILE A 100 0.69 3.27 7.44
C ILE A 100 2.16 3.68 7.32
N ALA A 101 2.68 3.84 6.11
CA ALA A 101 4.03 4.35 5.86
C ALA A 101 4.22 5.77 6.43
N THR A 102 3.23 6.65 6.24
CA THR A 102 3.22 8.00 6.82
C THR A 102 3.22 7.97 8.36
N ALA A 103 2.36 7.14 8.96
CA ALA A 103 2.30 7.00 10.41
C ALA A 103 3.57 6.37 10.99
N LEU A 104 4.20 5.44 10.29
CA LEU A 104 5.50 4.87 10.64
C LEU A 104 6.58 5.96 10.69
N ALA A 105 6.68 6.79 9.64
CA ALA A 105 7.63 7.90 9.62
C ALA A 105 7.37 8.93 10.72
N GLN A 106 6.09 9.16 11.11
CA GLN A 106 5.75 10.04 12.24
C GLN A 106 6.18 9.47 13.59
N GLN A 107 6.03 8.15 13.78
CA GLN A 107 6.33 7.49 15.05
C GLN A 107 7.83 7.18 15.20
N ARG A 108 8.49 6.80 14.11
CA ARG A 108 9.84 6.26 14.06
C ARG A 108 10.61 6.80 12.85
N ARG A 109 10.88 8.11 12.91
CA ARG A 109 11.65 8.81 11.85
C ARG A 109 13.02 8.18 11.63
N ASP A 110 13.61 7.61 12.68
CA ASP A 110 14.87 6.89 12.67
C ASP A 110 14.87 5.65 11.77
N LEU A 111 13.73 4.97 11.65
CA LEU A 111 13.61 3.77 10.81
C LEU A 111 13.42 4.08 9.31
N VAL A 112 12.93 5.27 8.97
CA VAL A 112 12.50 5.59 7.59
C VAL A 112 13.46 6.56 6.93
N SER A 113 14.14 6.14 5.86
CA SER A 113 14.98 7.02 5.04
C SER A 113 14.15 7.88 4.09
N SER A 114 13.18 7.27 3.41
CA SER A 114 12.33 7.94 2.42
C SER A 114 10.99 7.20 2.23
N LEU A 115 9.99 7.89 1.68
CA LEU A 115 8.64 7.37 1.45
C LEU A 115 8.28 7.38 -0.03
N ALA A 116 7.76 6.26 -0.55
CA ALA A 116 7.10 6.21 -1.85
C ALA A 116 5.59 5.96 -1.64
N LEU A 117 4.77 6.94 -1.95
CA LEU A 117 3.32 6.95 -1.78
C LEU A 117 2.66 6.70 -3.14
N ILE A 118 2.21 5.47 -3.38
CA ILE A 118 1.66 5.05 -4.66
C ILE A 118 0.14 5.01 -4.56
N SER A 119 -0.54 5.82 -5.36
CA SER A 119 -2.01 5.99 -5.35
C SER A 119 -2.57 6.22 -3.94
N THR A 120 -1.80 6.91 -3.10
CA THR A 120 -2.18 7.25 -1.72
C THR A 120 -2.91 8.59 -1.71
N GLY A 121 -4.23 8.58 -1.51
CA GLY A 121 -5.03 9.81 -1.49
C GLY A 121 -4.55 10.77 -0.40
N PRO A 122 -4.31 12.04 -0.73
CA PRO A 122 -3.76 13.02 0.21
C PRO A 122 -4.76 13.46 1.29
N SER A 123 -6.05 13.53 0.94
CA SER A 123 -7.11 14.04 1.81
C SER A 123 -8.47 13.44 1.46
N PRO A 124 -9.51 13.56 2.32
CA PRO A 124 -10.86 13.04 2.03
C PRO A 124 -11.49 13.65 0.77
N GLU A 125 -11.20 14.92 0.48
CA GLU A 125 -11.76 15.67 -0.64
C GLU A 125 -11.30 15.13 -1.99
N ALA A 126 -10.13 14.48 -2.01
CA ALA A 126 -9.59 13.82 -3.20
C ALA A 126 -10.35 12.53 -3.58
N LEU A 127 -11.18 11.99 -2.68
CA LEU A 127 -11.89 10.74 -2.92
C LEU A 127 -13.03 10.95 -3.92
N LEU A 128 -12.93 10.32 -5.08
CA LEU A 128 -13.97 10.33 -6.10
C LEU A 128 -15.22 9.59 -5.62
N ARG A 129 -16.38 9.99 -6.18
CA ARG A 129 -17.65 9.33 -5.89
C ARG A 129 -17.60 7.85 -6.30
N GLN A 130 -17.57 6.97 -5.32
CA GLN A 130 -17.51 5.54 -5.59
C GLN A 130 -18.79 4.99 -6.23
N PRO A 131 -18.69 3.99 -7.13
CA PRO A 131 -19.84 3.33 -7.75
C PRO A 131 -20.83 2.82 -6.71
N ALA A 132 -22.14 2.77 -7.07
CA ALA A 132 -23.19 2.34 -6.16
C ALA A 132 -22.95 0.94 -5.58
N ILE A 133 -22.42 0.01 -6.37
CA ILE A 133 -22.09 -1.35 -5.91
C ILE A 133 -21.02 -1.35 -4.80
N VAL A 134 -20.00 -0.50 -4.90
CA VAL A 134 -18.96 -0.37 -3.87
C VAL A 134 -19.57 0.19 -2.58
N ARG A 135 -20.47 1.16 -2.70
CA ARG A 135 -21.18 1.72 -1.56
C ARG A 135 -22.11 0.69 -0.89
N MET A 136 -22.80 -0.14 -1.69
CA MET A 136 -23.63 -1.24 -1.18
C MET A 136 -22.81 -2.28 -0.44
N LEU A 137 -21.60 -2.61 -0.91
CA LEU A 137 -20.68 -3.54 -0.24
C LEU A 137 -20.31 -3.08 1.16
N THR A 138 -20.29 -1.78 1.44
CA THR A 138 -19.96 -1.25 2.76
C THR A 138 -21.18 -0.99 3.65
N THR A 139 -22.42 -1.19 3.13
CA THR A 139 -23.67 -0.86 3.82
C THR A 139 -24.38 -2.11 4.34
N LYS A 140 -24.77 -2.12 5.62
CA LYS A 140 -25.62 -3.18 6.21
C LYS A 140 -27.10 -2.96 5.85
N PRO A 141 -27.90 -4.04 5.72
CA PRO A 141 -27.53 -5.46 5.88
C PRO A 141 -27.01 -6.13 4.60
N ILE A 142 -27.01 -5.44 3.46
CA ILE A 142 -26.71 -6.01 2.13
C ILE A 142 -25.23 -6.38 1.98
N GLY A 143 -24.33 -5.53 2.46
CA GLY A 143 -22.89 -5.70 2.30
C GLY A 143 -22.35 -7.05 2.80
N PRO A 144 -22.68 -7.52 4.02
CA PRO A 144 -22.24 -8.82 4.50
C PRO A 144 -22.67 -9.98 3.59
N LEU A 145 -23.89 -9.93 3.05
CA LEU A 145 -24.41 -10.96 2.14
C LEU A 145 -23.64 -10.97 0.82
N LEU A 146 -23.49 -9.81 0.18
CA LEU A 146 -22.72 -9.68 -1.06
C LEU A 146 -21.27 -10.12 -0.86
N TRP A 147 -20.69 -9.79 0.30
CA TRP A 147 -19.33 -10.20 0.66
C TRP A 147 -19.20 -11.71 0.80
N ALA A 148 -20.14 -12.38 1.45
CA ALA A 148 -20.15 -13.83 1.65
C ALA A 148 -20.32 -14.60 0.33
N LEU A 149 -21.07 -14.04 -0.62
CA LEU A 149 -21.38 -14.68 -1.91
C LEU A 149 -20.35 -14.38 -3.01
N ARG A 150 -19.29 -13.57 -2.71
CA ARG A 150 -18.32 -13.22 -3.74
C ARG A 150 -17.52 -14.45 -4.22
N SER A 151 -17.56 -14.71 -5.51
CA SER A 151 -16.73 -15.70 -6.19
C SER A 151 -15.36 -15.10 -6.60
N ASP A 152 -14.41 -15.93 -7.00
CA ASP A 152 -13.13 -15.45 -7.57
C ASP A 152 -13.34 -14.56 -8.78
N ALA A 153 -14.32 -14.85 -9.61
CA ALA A 153 -14.65 -14.02 -10.77
C ALA A 153 -15.12 -12.62 -10.33
N VAL A 154 -15.91 -12.53 -9.26
CA VAL A 154 -16.36 -11.25 -8.69
C VAL A 154 -15.18 -10.49 -8.08
N ILE A 155 -14.28 -11.18 -7.37
CA ILE A 155 -13.07 -10.57 -6.82
C ILE A 155 -12.19 -10.03 -7.93
N ARG A 156 -11.88 -10.83 -8.97
CA ARG A 156 -11.09 -10.39 -10.12
C ARG A 156 -11.73 -9.18 -10.82
N LYS A 157 -13.05 -9.21 -11.03
CA LYS A 157 -13.78 -8.07 -11.61
C LYS A 157 -13.68 -6.83 -10.73
N GLY A 158 -13.72 -6.98 -9.41
CA GLY A 158 -13.56 -5.88 -8.44
C GLY A 158 -12.18 -5.25 -8.50
N ILE A 159 -11.11 -6.06 -8.57
CA ILE A 159 -9.74 -5.58 -8.75
C ILE A 159 -9.59 -4.90 -10.11
N SER A 160 -10.03 -5.54 -11.20
CA SER A 160 -9.96 -4.97 -12.56
C SER A 160 -10.70 -3.64 -12.68
N ALA A 161 -11.78 -3.44 -11.91
CA ALA A 161 -12.53 -2.18 -11.91
C ALA A 161 -11.76 -1.00 -11.26
N THR A 162 -10.65 -1.28 -10.57
CA THR A 162 -9.74 -0.24 -10.06
C THR A 162 -8.60 0.08 -11.03
N CYS A 163 -8.45 -0.71 -12.08
CA CYS A 163 -7.44 -0.54 -13.12
C CYS A 163 -8.03 0.18 -14.33
N HIS A 164 -7.22 0.97 -15.01
CA HIS A 164 -7.52 1.53 -16.34
C HIS A 164 -7.30 0.47 -17.43
N SER A 165 -6.17 -0.19 -17.37
CA SER A 165 -5.76 -1.22 -18.33
C SER A 165 -6.20 -2.61 -17.87
N ARG A 166 -6.26 -3.55 -18.86
CA ARG A 166 -6.49 -4.95 -18.54
C ARG A 166 -5.23 -5.54 -17.92
N VAL A 167 -5.37 -6.10 -16.72
CA VAL A 167 -4.27 -6.71 -15.97
C VAL A 167 -4.51 -8.21 -15.76
N ASP A 168 -3.43 -8.97 -15.70
CA ASP A 168 -3.48 -10.34 -15.20
C ASP A 168 -3.39 -10.29 -13.66
N ILE A 169 -4.39 -10.87 -13.01
CA ILE A 169 -4.48 -10.90 -11.54
C ILE A 169 -4.16 -12.33 -11.12
N ASP A 170 -3.06 -12.51 -10.44
CA ASP A 170 -2.63 -13.83 -10.00
C ASP A 170 -3.60 -14.50 -9.01
N ALA A 171 -3.48 -15.83 -8.88
CA ALA A 171 -4.35 -16.61 -8.01
C ALA A 171 -4.10 -16.32 -6.52
N GLU A 172 -2.87 -15.97 -6.15
CA GLU A 172 -2.49 -15.67 -4.78
C GLU A 172 -3.15 -14.37 -4.30
N PHE A 173 -3.17 -13.34 -5.15
CA PHE A 173 -3.86 -12.09 -4.84
C PHE A 173 -5.37 -12.32 -4.63
N VAL A 174 -6.00 -13.11 -5.52
CA VAL A 174 -7.43 -13.47 -5.39
C VAL A 174 -7.69 -14.23 -4.10
N ALA A 175 -6.81 -15.19 -3.75
CA ALA A 175 -6.92 -15.98 -2.52
C ALA A 175 -6.78 -15.10 -1.27
N GLY A 176 -5.85 -14.15 -1.27
CA GLY A 176 -5.68 -13.16 -0.19
C GLY A 176 -6.95 -12.34 0.05
N MET A 177 -7.54 -11.81 -1.03
CA MET A 177 -8.81 -11.09 -0.95
C MET A 177 -9.98 -11.98 -0.51
N ARG A 178 -10.00 -13.25 -0.94
CA ARG A 178 -11.03 -14.20 -0.52
C ARG A 178 -11.00 -14.43 0.99
N GLY A 179 -9.81 -14.56 1.58
CA GLY A 179 -9.61 -14.76 3.02
C GLY A 179 -10.03 -13.55 3.87
N LEU A 180 -10.07 -12.36 3.30
CA LEU A 180 -10.41 -11.15 4.03
C LEU A 180 -11.87 -11.16 4.49
N THR A 181 -12.09 -10.95 5.80
CA THR A 181 -13.45 -10.90 6.35
C THR A 181 -14.15 -9.56 6.06
N TYR A 182 -15.48 -9.56 5.99
CA TYR A 182 -16.26 -8.34 5.86
C TYR A 182 -15.97 -7.34 6.99
N ARG A 183 -15.85 -7.84 8.23
CA ARG A 183 -15.56 -7.02 9.41
C ARG A 183 -14.19 -6.34 9.27
N THR A 184 -13.15 -7.09 8.91
CA THR A 184 -11.80 -6.55 8.70
C THR A 184 -11.84 -5.47 7.63
N PHE A 185 -12.39 -5.79 6.45
CA PHE A 185 -12.45 -4.85 5.32
C PHE A 185 -13.13 -3.52 5.69
N THR A 186 -14.33 -3.59 6.27
CA THR A 186 -15.07 -2.37 6.60
C THR A 186 -14.46 -1.60 7.76
N THR A 187 -13.82 -2.29 8.72
CA THR A 187 -13.10 -1.63 9.81
C THR A 187 -11.87 -0.90 9.28
N VAL A 188 -11.06 -1.56 8.44
CA VAL A 188 -9.89 -0.94 7.80
C VAL A 188 -10.28 0.31 7.00
N LEU A 189 -11.34 0.24 6.20
CA LEU A 189 -11.81 1.42 5.45
C LEU A 189 -12.22 2.57 6.36
N ARG A 190 -12.91 2.28 7.47
CA ARG A 190 -13.29 3.30 8.45
C ARG A 190 -12.09 3.94 9.12
N GLU A 191 -11.12 3.13 9.59
CA GLU A 191 -9.91 3.63 10.24
C GLU A 191 -9.05 4.49 9.29
N ASN A 192 -8.93 4.08 8.03
CA ASN A 192 -8.24 4.85 7.00
C ASN A 192 -8.95 6.19 6.73
N GLY A 193 -10.28 6.17 6.62
CA GLY A 193 -11.08 7.39 6.46
C GLY A 193 -10.93 8.35 7.65
N ALA A 194 -10.95 7.82 8.88
CA ALA A 194 -10.73 8.61 10.10
C ALA A 194 -9.32 9.23 10.13
N TYR A 195 -8.29 8.47 9.72
CA TYR A 195 -6.91 8.94 9.70
C TYR A 195 -6.69 10.15 8.79
N ILE A 196 -7.22 10.10 7.56
CA ILE A 196 -7.07 11.23 6.62
C ILE A 196 -8.04 12.39 6.92
N ALA A 197 -9.17 12.12 7.58
CA ALA A 197 -10.11 13.16 8.00
C ALA A 197 -9.60 13.96 9.21
N ASP A 198 -8.78 13.35 10.08
CA ASP A 198 -8.13 14.04 11.19
C ASP A 198 -7.06 15.03 10.68
N ARG A 199 -6.24 14.61 9.71
CA ARG A 199 -5.22 15.45 9.10
C ARG A 199 -4.80 14.86 7.75
N SER A 200 -4.63 15.70 6.73
CA SER A 200 -4.15 15.28 5.41
C SER A 200 -2.75 14.67 5.45
N VAL A 201 -2.41 13.83 4.47
CA VAL A 201 -1.08 13.18 4.41
C VAL A 201 0.05 14.22 4.22
N PRO A 202 -0.07 15.23 3.32
CA PRO A 202 0.95 16.26 3.21
C PRO A 202 1.17 17.03 4.53
N GLU A 203 0.11 17.43 5.24
CA GLU A 203 0.24 18.11 6.54
C GLU A 203 0.97 17.26 7.58
N ARG A 204 0.74 15.93 7.58
CA ARG A 204 1.45 15.00 8.47
C ARG A 204 2.93 14.91 8.18
N LEU A 205 3.33 15.06 6.92
CA LEU A 205 4.71 14.92 6.45
C LEU A 205 5.50 16.22 6.50
N THR A 206 4.84 17.39 6.51
CA THR A 206 5.49 18.70 6.43
C THR A 206 6.59 18.90 7.49
N ALA A 207 6.39 18.38 8.70
CA ALA A 207 7.34 18.55 9.82
C ALA A 207 8.44 17.48 9.86
N LEU A 208 8.41 16.47 8.97
CA LEU A 208 9.31 15.31 9.09
C LEU A 208 10.58 15.41 8.26
N ASP A 209 10.65 16.35 7.34
CA ASP A 209 11.78 16.50 6.39
C ASP A 209 12.21 15.15 5.77
N VAL A 210 11.23 14.30 5.45
CA VAL A 210 11.46 13.02 4.81
C VAL A 210 11.29 13.19 3.29
N PRO A 211 12.19 12.66 2.46
CA PRO A 211 11.99 12.61 1.02
C PRO A 211 10.75 11.80 0.66
N VAL A 212 9.92 12.33 -0.26
CA VAL A 212 8.67 11.71 -0.67
C VAL A 212 8.61 11.57 -2.18
N LEU A 213 8.36 10.37 -2.66
CA LEU A 213 7.90 10.11 -4.03
C LEU A 213 6.39 9.89 -4.01
N ALA A 214 5.61 10.75 -4.67
CA ALA A 214 4.18 10.55 -4.84
C ALA A 214 3.86 10.17 -6.29
N VAL A 215 3.25 9.00 -6.47
CA VAL A 215 2.93 8.42 -7.80
C VAL A 215 1.45 8.14 -7.90
N PHE A 216 0.78 8.67 -8.93
CA PHE A 216 -0.60 8.34 -9.27
C PHE A 216 -0.71 7.89 -10.72
N GLY A 217 -1.68 7.04 -11.02
CA GLY A 217 -2.16 6.88 -12.38
C GLY A 217 -3.05 8.07 -12.76
N ASP A 218 -2.92 8.59 -14.00
CA ASP A 218 -3.74 9.72 -14.48
C ASP A 218 -5.22 9.33 -14.69
N SER A 219 -5.51 8.04 -14.66
CA SER A 219 -6.83 7.45 -14.85
C SER A 219 -7.32 6.71 -13.58
N ASP A 220 -6.84 7.10 -12.40
CA ASP A 220 -7.24 6.49 -11.12
C ASP A 220 -8.75 6.67 -10.89
N PRO A 221 -9.56 5.58 -10.78
CA PRO A 221 -11.00 5.69 -10.58
C PRO A 221 -11.40 5.93 -9.11
N ARG A 222 -10.44 5.90 -8.19
CA ARG A 222 -10.70 6.03 -6.75
C ARG A 222 -10.39 7.43 -6.23
N TRP A 223 -9.28 8.00 -6.64
CA TRP A 223 -8.82 9.32 -6.24
C TRP A 223 -8.80 10.26 -7.44
N ASP A 224 -9.13 11.52 -7.23
CA ASP A 224 -8.87 12.55 -8.25
C ASP A 224 -7.37 12.52 -8.59
N PRO A 225 -7.00 12.17 -9.83
CA PRO A 225 -5.58 12.05 -10.19
C PRO A 225 -4.80 13.35 -9.97
N THR A 226 -5.45 14.51 -10.11
CA THR A 226 -4.80 15.82 -9.90
C THR A 226 -4.48 16.09 -8.43
N SER A 227 -5.11 15.36 -7.51
CA SER A 227 -4.85 15.49 -6.08
C SER A 227 -3.42 15.09 -5.69
N VAL A 228 -2.69 14.36 -6.54
CA VAL A 228 -1.26 14.06 -6.33
C VAL A 228 -0.42 15.33 -6.15
N TYR A 229 -0.80 16.43 -6.81
CA TYR A 229 -0.10 17.73 -6.70
C TYR A 229 -0.24 18.39 -5.33
N GLN A 230 -1.11 17.90 -4.44
CA GLN A 230 -1.12 18.34 -3.04
C GLN A 230 0.18 17.99 -2.31
N TYR A 231 0.90 16.97 -2.79
CA TYR A 231 2.22 16.60 -2.26
C TYR A 231 3.34 17.57 -2.66
N ASP A 232 3.16 18.41 -3.69
CA ASP A 232 4.13 19.46 -4.08
C ASP A 232 4.36 20.53 -2.99
N THR A 233 3.49 20.56 -1.98
CA THR A 233 3.68 21.41 -0.80
C THR A 233 4.82 20.97 0.10
N LEU A 234 5.31 19.74 -0.07
CA LEU A 234 6.42 19.19 0.73
C LEU A 234 7.77 19.59 0.11
N PRO A 235 8.72 20.07 0.92
CA PRO A 235 10.00 20.58 0.41
C PRO A 235 10.85 19.56 -0.38
N ARG A 236 10.69 18.27 -0.05
CA ARG A 236 11.46 17.16 -0.65
C ARG A 236 10.56 16.17 -1.38
N ALA A 237 9.43 16.63 -1.92
CA ALA A 237 8.57 15.80 -2.73
C ALA A 237 9.04 15.71 -4.19
N HIS A 238 8.86 14.54 -4.74
CA HIS A 238 8.90 14.27 -6.18
C HIS A 238 7.55 13.69 -6.59
N VAL A 239 6.81 14.45 -7.37
CA VAL A 239 5.44 14.11 -7.78
C VAL A 239 5.44 13.69 -9.24
N THR A 240 4.77 12.59 -9.56
CA THR A 240 4.63 12.12 -10.93
C THR A 240 3.29 11.41 -11.17
N GLN A 241 2.81 11.47 -12.41
CA GLN A 241 1.67 10.68 -12.87
C GLN A 241 2.12 9.70 -13.95
N LEU A 242 1.54 8.49 -13.90
CA LEU A 242 1.72 7.48 -14.93
C LEU A 242 0.55 7.55 -15.93
N PRO A 243 0.83 7.78 -17.22
CA PRO A 243 -0.22 7.91 -18.23
C PRO A 243 -0.93 6.58 -18.48
N ALA A 244 -2.26 6.63 -18.65
CA ALA A 244 -3.12 5.48 -18.91
C ALA A 244 -3.01 4.38 -17.83
N VAL A 245 -2.81 4.77 -16.58
CA VAL A 245 -2.73 3.88 -15.41
C VAL A 245 -3.84 4.27 -14.42
N GLY A 246 -4.49 3.27 -13.84
CA GLY A 246 -5.52 3.43 -12.82
C GLY A 246 -4.94 3.41 -11.40
N HIS A 247 -5.66 2.73 -10.49
CA HIS A 247 -5.32 2.71 -9.06
C HIS A 247 -4.21 1.74 -8.68
N MET A 248 -3.82 0.82 -9.58
CA MET A 248 -2.88 -0.27 -9.30
C MET A 248 -1.61 -0.18 -10.17
N PRO A 249 -0.76 0.87 -10.04
CA PRO A 249 0.43 1.04 -10.88
C PRO A 249 1.35 -0.18 -10.90
N MET A 250 1.49 -0.91 -9.77
CA MET A 250 2.32 -2.11 -9.68
C MET A 250 1.80 -3.29 -10.52
N LEU A 251 0.51 -3.28 -10.91
CA LEU A 251 -0.10 -4.28 -11.80
C LEU A 251 -0.19 -3.78 -13.23
N GLU A 252 -0.49 -2.50 -13.43
CA GLU A 252 -0.81 -1.91 -14.74
C GLU A 252 0.43 -1.46 -15.51
N ALA A 253 1.45 -1.00 -14.79
CA ALA A 253 2.71 -0.52 -15.35
C ALA A 253 3.90 -0.93 -14.45
N PRO A 254 4.13 -2.25 -14.27
CA PRO A 254 5.12 -2.76 -13.32
C PRO A 254 6.54 -2.25 -13.60
N GLU A 255 6.96 -2.19 -14.86
CA GLU A 255 8.29 -1.71 -15.24
C GLU A 255 8.47 -0.22 -14.92
N ALA A 256 7.46 0.60 -15.21
CA ALA A 256 7.51 2.03 -14.89
C ALA A 256 7.50 2.26 -13.38
N THR A 257 6.66 1.51 -12.66
CA THR A 257 6.58 1.58 -11.18
C THR A 257 7.90 1.17 -10.54
N ALA A 258 8.48 0.05 -10.96
CA ALA A 258 9.77 -0.41 -10.44
C ALA A 258 10.89 0.59 -10.75
N ARG A 259 10.95 1.15 -11.96
CA ARG A 259 11.93 2.16 -12.33
C ARG A 259 11.83 3.39 -11.44
N LEU A 260 10.63 3.92 -11.21
CA LEU A 260 10.42 5.07 -10.32
C LEU A 260 10.92 4.78 -8.90
N LEU A 261 10.66 3.60 -8.37
CA LEU A 261 11.14 3.20 -7.05
C LEU A 261 12.67 3.10 -7.01
N LEU A 262 13.30 2.50 -8.03
CA LEU A 262 14.75 2.37 -8.13
C LEU A 262 15.43 3.73 -8.30
N ASP A 263 14.92 4.59 -9.18
CA ASP A 263 15.46 5.94 -9.42
C ASP A 263 15.33 6.81 -8.17
N PHE A 264 14.25 6.65 -7.42
CA PHE A 264 14.06 7.34 -6.15
C PHE A 264 15.03 6.85 -5.08
N ALA A 265 15.18 5.52 -4.95
CA ALA A 265 16.11 4.91 -4.02
C ALA A 265 17.58 5.31 -4.29
N ALA A 266 17.97 5.38 -5.58
CA ALA A 266 19.34 5.71 -5.98
C ALA A 266 19.76 7.15 -5.69
N LYS A 267 18.81 8.07 -5.47
CA LYS A 267 19.12 9.48 -5.18
C LYS A 267 19.75 9.68 -3.79
N GLY A 268 19.81 8.65 -2.97
CA GLY A 268 20.51 8.64 -1.67
C GLY A 268 20.09 9.82 -0.80
N HIS A 269 18.91 9.77 -0.27
CA HIS A 269 18.31 10.89 0.47
C HIS A 269 18.79 10.98 1.91
#